data_893ae2280583ea0e669707275c37df6d
#
_entry.id   893ae2280583ea0e669707275c37df6d
#
_cell.length_a   1.000
_cell.length_b   1.000
_cell.length_c   1.000
_cell.angle_alpha   90.00
_cell.angle_beta   90.00
_cell.angle_gamma   90.00
#
_symmetry.space_group_name_H-M   'P 1'
#
loop_
_entity.id
_entity.type
_entity.pdbx_description
1 polymer ?
#
loop_
_entity_poly.entity_id
_entity_poly.type
_entity_poly.pdbx_seq_one_letter_code
_entity_poly.pdbx_strand_id
1 'polypeptide(L)'
;MENPSPVSVHATEEFRLSDALVRFQGGDQVPLSLFVAEYPLGDGPPLHVHPYAELFLVERGSVKFTAGDEEIEISAGNIVVVDAETKHRFEGASDELSRVVSVHPAAEVVQENLS
;
A
#
# COMPACT_ATOMS: atom_id res chain seq x y z
N MET A 1 23.63 32.45 -4.31
CA MET A 1 23.00 31.18 -4.60
C MET A 1 22.06 30.80 -3.49
N GLU A 2 20.84 30.51 -3.83
CA GLU A 2 19.84 30.14 -2.83
C GLU A 2 20.01 28.69 -2.44
N ASN A 3 19.80 28.37 -1.14
CA ASN A 3 19.73 27.01 -0.68
C ASN A 3 18.40 26.41 -1.13
N PRO A 4 18.37 25.14 -1.51
CA PRO A 4 17.13 24.50 -1.84
C PRO A 4 16.20 24.47 -0.62
N SER A 5 14.89 24.52 -0.88
CA SER A 5 13.91 24.39 0.17
C SER A 5 14.08 23.04 0.87
N PRO A 6 13.99 22.97 2.21
CA PRO A 6 13.97 21.69 2.92
C PRO A 6 12.66 20.93 2.77
N VAL A 7 11.71 21.49 2.02
CA VAL A 7 10.41 20.85 1.79
C VAL A 7 10.22 20.65 0.30
N SER A 8 9.87 19.42 -0.09
CA SER A 8 9.43 19.10 -1.44
C SER A 8 7.97 18.66 -1.41
N VAL A 9 7.23 19.06 -2.42
CA VAL A 9 5.79 18.75 -2.53
C VAL A 9 5.54 18.04 -3.84
N HIS A 10 4.82 16.92 -3.75
CA HIS A 10 4.51 16.10 -4.91
C HIS A 10 3.00 15.85 -4.96
N ALA A 11 2.41 16.05 -6.12
CA ALA A 11 1.03 15.64 -6.34
C ALA A 11 1.01 14.11 -6.47
N THR A 12 0.06 13.45 -5.80
CA THR A 12 -0.03 11.99 -5.86
C THR A 12 -0.21 11.48 -7.28
N GLU A 13 -0.90 12.26 -8.13
CA GLU A 13 -1.14 11.90 -9.53
C GLU A 13 0.15 11.71 -10.35
N GLU A 14 1.24 12.37 -9.97
CA GLU A 14 2.54 12.20 -10.62
C GLU A 14 3.05 10.77 -10.54
N PHE A 15 2.60 10.03 -9.54
CA PHE A 15 3.07 8.66 -9.25
C PHE A 15 2.01 7.59 -9.53
N ARG A 16 0.98 7.94 -10.28
CA ARG A 16 -0.09 7.01 -10.59
C ARG A 16 0.39 5.93 -11.55
N LEU A 17 0.19 4.68 -11.15
CA LEU A 17 0.53 3.50 -11.96
C LEU A 17 -0.69 2.96 -12.71
N SER A 18 -1.88 3.13 -12.15
CA SER A 18 -3.13 2.61 -12.71
C SER A 18 -4.30 3.38 -12.11
N ASP A 19 -5.51 3.06 -12.53
CA ASP A 19 -6.72 3.64 -11.95
C ASP A 19 -6.82 3.35 -10.44
N ALA A 20 -6.23 2.24 -10.00
CA ALA A 20 -6.34 1.79 -8.61
C ALA A 20 -5.14 2.18 -7.74
N LEU A 21 -4.00 2.56 -8.31
CA LEU A 21 -2.76 2.56 -7.54
C LEU A 21 -1.86 3.76 -7.83
N VAL A 22 -1.46 4.42 -6.74
CA VAL A 22 -0.39 5.42 -6.72
C VAL A 22 0.77 4.83 -5.92
N ARG A 23 1.98 4.97 -6.43
CA ARG A 23 3.20 4.50 -5.74
C ARG A 23 4.25 5.59 -5.71
N PHE A 24 4.58 6.07 -4.51
CA PHE A 24 5.71 6.95 -4.27
C PHE A 24 6.86 6.16 -3.66
N GLN A 25 8.02 6.16 -4.31
CA GLN A 25 9.23 5.56 -3.75
C GLN A 25 10.15 6.66 -3.26
N GLY A 26 10.60 6.55 -2.00
CA GLY A 26 11.39 7.59 -1.36
C GLY A 26 12.76 7.85 -2.00
N GLY A 27 13.36 6.83 -2.59
CA GLY A 27 14.65 6.97 -3.26
C GLY A 27 15.71 7.55 -2.34
N ASP A 28 16.37 8.61 -2.80
CA ASP A 28 17.42 9.28 -2.03
C ASP A 28 16.87 10.24 -0.96
N GLN A 29 15.57 10.51 -0.97
CA GLN A 29 14.97 11.49 -0.06
C GLN A 29 14.58 10.91 1.28
N VAL A 30 13.98 9.72 1.28
CA VAL A 30 13.47 9.09 2.51
C VAL A 30 13.47 7.57 2.35
N PRO A 31 13.88 6.81 3.40
CA PRO A 31 14.00 5.37 3.31
C PRO A 31 12.67 4.63 3.48
N LEU A 32 11.67 5.05 2.72
CA LEU A 32 10.37 4.38 2.69
C LEU A 32 9.64 4.65 1.38
N SER A 33 8.61 3.87 1.13
CA SER A 33 7.73 4.02 -0.03
C SER A 33 6.29 4.01 0.44
N LEU A 34 5.43 4.72 -0.29
CA LEU A 34 4.03 4.90 0.04
C LEU A 34 3.16 4.47 -1.13
N PHE A 35 2.14 3.68 -0.84
CA PHE A 35 1.09 3.37 -1.81
C PHE A 35 -0.22 3.96 -1.35
N VAL A 36 -1.00 4.45 -2.31
CA VAL A 36 -2.40 4.77 -2.11
C VAL A 36 -3.18 3.90 -3.09
N ALA A 37 -3.99 3.01 -2.56
CA ALA A 37 -4.74 2.04 -3.33
C ALA A 37 -6.24 2.28 -3.17
N GLU A 38 -6.97 2.24 -4.28
CA GLU A 38 -8.43 2.37 -4.29
C GLU A 38 -9.01 1.24 -5.13
N TYR A 39 -9.70 0.31 -4.47
CA TYR A 39 -10.22 -0.89 -5.12
C TYR A 39 -11.72 -1.05 -4.91
N PRO A 40 -12.45 -1.37 -5.98
CA PRO A 40 -13.85 -1.76 -5.85
C PRO A 40 -13.98 -3.16 -5.26
N LEU A 41 -15.20 -3.55 -4.93
CA LEU A 41 -15.51 -4.87 -4.40
C LEU A 41 -14.88 -5.99 -5.24
N GLY A 42 -14.12 -6.86 -4.61
CA GLY A 42 -13.50 -8.02 -5.22
C GLY A 42 -12.17 -7.78 -5.92
N ASP A 43 -11.76 -6.54 -6.10
CA ASP A 43 -10.48 -6.21 -6.75
C ASP A 43 -9.39 -5.92 -5.73
N GLY A 44 -8.17 -6.22 -6.10
CA GLY A 44 -7.00 -5.99 -5.26
C GLY A 44 -5.72 -6.41 -5.96
N PRO A 45 -4.58 -6.22 -5.30
CA PRO A 45 -3.29 -6.64 -5.85
C PRO A 45 -3.16 -8.16 -5.88
N PRO A 46 -2.24 -8.70 -6.70
CA PRO A 46 -1.97 -10.12 -6.70
C PRO A 46 -1.36 -10.58 -5.37
N LEU A 47 -1.40 -11.88 -5.12
CA LEU A 47 -0.68 -12.47 -4.00
C LEU A 47 0.82 -12.19 -4.17
N HIS A 48 1.46 -11.68 -3.11
CA HIS A 48 2.85 -11.25 -3.16
C HIS A 48 3.51 -11.36 -1.78
N VAL A 49 4.81 -11.13 -1.77
CA VAL A 49 5.61 -11.18 -0.55
C VAL A 49 6.71 -10.12 -0.60
N HIS A 50 7.05 -9.60 0.58
CA HIS A 50 8.15 -8.64 0.77
C HIS A 50 9.13 -9.16 1.82
N PRO A 51 10.43 -8.78 1.72
CA PRO A 51 11.41 -9.15 2.74
C PRO A 51 11.33 -8.29 4.02
N TYR A 52 10.33 -7.40 4.11
CA TYR A 52 10.13 -6.50 5.23
C TYR A 52 8.65 -6.50 5.65
N ALA A 53 8.38 -6.03 6.87
CA ALA A 53 7.00 -5.84 7.32
C ALA A 53 6.37 -4.64 6.60
N GLU A 54 5.09 -4.73 6.31
CA GLU A 54 4.34 -3.67 5.65
C GLU A 54 3.21 -3.20 6.56
N LEU A 55 2.99 -1.88 6.57
CA LEU A 55 1.94 -1.27 7.37
C LEU A 55 0.84 -0.74 6.45
N PHE A 56 -0.43 -1.00 6.81
CA PHE A 56 -1.59 -0.53 6.05
C PHE A 56 -2.51 0.27 6.95
N LEU A 57 -3.06 1.34 6.40
CA LEU A 57 -4.16 2.08 7.01
C LEU A 57 -5.36 1.97 6.08
N VAL A 58 -6.46 1.39 6.57
CA VAL A 58 -7.72 1.35 5.83
C VAL A 58 -8.45 2.66 6.11
N GLU A 59 -8.56 3.51 5.10
CA GLU A 59 -9.14 4.85 5.25
C GLU A 59 -10.62 4.90 4.92
N ARG A 60 -11.08 4.07 3.98
CA ARG A 60 -12.46 4.06 3.52
C ARG A 60 -12.87 2.64 3.15
N GLY A 61 -14.14 2.33 3.38
CA GLY A 61 -14.69 1.03 3.04
C GLY A 61 -14.21 -0.07 3.96
N SER A 62 -14.06 -1.25 3.40
CA SER A 62 -13.50 -2.41 4.08
C SER A 62 -12.75 -3.27 3.08
N VAL A 63 -11.77 -4.00 3.57
CA VAL A 63 -10.98 -4.90 2.75
C VAL A 63 -10.86 -6.26 3.43
N LYS A 64 -10.71 -7.29 2.62
CA LYS A 64 -10.44 -8.64 3.11
C LYS A 64 -8.97 -8.95 2.85
N PHE A 65 -8.21 -9.11 3.92
CA PHE A 65 -6.81 -9.51 3.87
C PHE A 65 -6.69 -11.02 3.92
N THR A 66 -5.86 -11.56 3.04
CA THR A 66 -5.41 -12.94 3.11
C THR A 66 -3.91 -12.91 3.38
N ALA A 67 -3.48 -13.46 4.50
CA ALA A 67 -2.08 -13.47 4.92
C ALA A 67 -1.75 -14.83 5.53
N GLY A 68 -0.89 -15.59 4.85
CA GLY A 68 -0.65 -16.97 5.21
C GLY A 68 -1.95 -17.76 5.10
N ASP A 69 -2.35 -18.41 6.19
CA ASP A 69 -3.59 -19.18 6.28
C ASP A 69 -4.77 -18.38 6.84
N GLU A 70 -4.54 -17.13 7.19
CA GLU A 70 -5.56 -16.26 7.77
C GLU A 70 -6.30 -15.43 6.72
N GLU A 71 -7.58 -15.25 6.97
CA GLU A 71 -8.42 -14.38 6.17
C GLU A 71 -9.20 -13.49 7.13
N ILE A 72 -9.01 -12.17 7.03
CA ILE A 72 -9.56 -11.20 7.97
C ILE A 72 -10.19 -10.05 7.21
N GLU A 73 -11.41 -9.68 7.56
CA GLU A 73 -12.06 -8.48 7.03
C GLU A 73 -11.78 -7.30 7.96
N ILE A 74 -11.26 -6.21 7.39
CA ILE A 74 -10.81 -5.02 8.10
C ILE A 74 -11.61 -3.82 7.60
N SER A 75 -12.27 -3.13 8.50
CA SER A 75 -13.03 -1.91 8.19
C SER A 75 -12.17 -0.66 8.34
N ALA A 76 -12.64 0.44 7.75
CA ALA A 76 -11.98 1.75 7.84
C ALA A 76 -11.68 2.15 9.29
N GLY A 77 -10.56 2.83 9.49
CA GLY A 77 -10.12 3.27 10.80
C GLY A 77 -9.18 2.31 11.51
N ASN A 78 -8.75 1.24 10.82
CA ASN A 78 -7.85 0.25 11.39
C ASN A 78 -6.50 0.24 10.69
N ILE A 79 -5.47 -0.10 11.46
CA ILE A 79 -4.12 -0.30 10.98
C ILE A 79 -3.85 -1.80 10.96
N VAL A 80 -3.25 -2.27 9.87
CA VAL A 80 -2.86 -3.67 9.70
C VAL A 80 -1.35 -3.73 9.54
N VAL A 81 -0.71 -4.64 10.22
CA VAL A 81 0.72 -4.91 10.05
C VAL A 81 0.85 -6.34 9.52
N VAL A 82 1.50 -6.48 8.38
CA VAL A 82 1.84 -7.79 7.82
C VAL A 82 3.32 -8.01 8.03
N ASP A 83 3.68 -9.09 8.73
CA ASP A 83 5.08 -9.39 9.04
C ASP A 83 5.90 -9.66 7.76
N ALA A 84 7.21 -9.45 7.87
CA ALA A 84 8.15 -9.77 6.79
C ALA A 84 7.98 -11.23 6.34
N GLU A 85 8.20 -11.49 5.06
CA GLU A 85 8.18 -12.83 4.46
C GLU A 85 6.80 -13.51 4.53
N THR A 86 5.73 -12.75 4.73
CA THR A 86 4.36 -13.28 4.75
C THR A 86 3.73 -13.09 3.38
N LYS A 87 3.31 -14.18 2.76
CA LYS A 87 2.56 -14.13 1.50
C LYS A 87 1.19 -13.55 1.79
N HIS A 88 0.83 -12.49 1.09
CA HIS A 88 -0.41 -11.78 1.38
C HIS A 88 -1.01 -11.09 0.15
N ARG A 89 -2.29 -10.80 0.28
CA ARG A 89 -3.05 -9.95 -0.65
C ARG A 89 -4.24 -9.36 0.09
N PHE A 90 -4.90 -8.40 -0.53
CA PHE A 90 -6.18 -7.91 -0.04
C PHE A 90 -7.10 -7.59 -1.23
N GLU A 91 -8.39 -7.50 -0.95
CA GLU A 91 -9.37 -7.09 -1.95
C GLU A 91 -10.45 -6.23 -1.30
N GLY A 92 -11.06 -5.35 -2.08
CA GLY A 92 -12.19 -4.57 -1.61
C GLY A 92 -13.32 -5.47 -1.17
N ALA A 93 -13.92 -5.17 -0.01
CA ALA A 93 -14.98 -5.97 0.59
C ALA A 93 -16.25 -5.17 0.87
N SER A 94 -16.34 -3.94 0.39
CA SER A 94 -17.54 -3.10 0.53
C SER A 94 -18.05 -2.66 -0.85
N ASP A 95 -19.31 -2.21 -0.89
CA ASP A 95 -19.93 -1.70 -2.12
C ASP A 95 -19.31 -0.37 -2.56
N GLU A 96 -18.78 0.39 -1.62
CA GLU A 96 -18.05 1.62 -1.96
C GLU A 96 -16.59 1.30 -2.29
N LEU A 97 -15.95 2.24 -2.98
CA LEU A 97 -14.52 2.13 -3.28
C LEU A 97 -13.73 2.12 -1.97
N SER A 98 -12.94 1.09 -1.74
CA SER A 98 -12.10 0.97 -0.54
C SER A 98 -10.77 1.66 -0.77
N ARG A 99 -10.36 2.50 0.20
CA ARG A 99 -9.10 3.24 0.12
C ARG A 99 -8.15 2.77 1.21
N VAL A 100 -6.96 2.36 0.80
CA VAL A 100 -5.92 1.85 1.68
C VAL A 100 -4.63 2.61 1.40
N VAL A 101 -4.00 3.10 2.46
CA VAL A 101 -2.64 3.67 2.37
C VAL A 101 -1.70 2.65 2.97
N SER A 102 -0.62 2.32 2.26
CA SER A 102 0.38 1.41 2.80
C SER A 102 1.77 2.02 2.81
N VAL A 103 2.58 1.60 3.76
CA VAL A 103 3.95 2.07 3.93
C VAL A 103 4.89 0.87 3.89
N HIS A 104 5.86 0.95 2.99
CA HIS A 104 6.95 0.00 2.86
C HIS A 104 8.22 0.64 3.44
N PRO A 105 8.90 0.03 4.42
CA PRO A 105 10.11 0.60 5.00
C PRO A 105 11.34 0.37 4.11
N ALA A 106 11.23 0.79 2.87
CA ALA A 106 12.27 0.67 1.86
C ALA A 106 12.16 1.83 0.87
N ALA A 107 13.30 2.40 0.50
CA ALA A 107 13.37 3.50 -0.46
C ALA A 107 12.88 3.11 -1.85
N GLU A 108 13.00 1.83 -2.18
CA GLU A 108 12.45 1.23 -3.39
C GLU A 108 11.70 -0.03 -2.99
N VAL A 109 10.57 -0.27 -3.64
CA VAL A 109 9.73 -1.43 -3.33
C VAL A 109 10.42 -2.71 -3.76
N VAL A 110 10.50 -3.68 -2.85
CA VAL A 110 10.98 -5.02 -3.12
C VAL A 110 9.81 -5.97 -2.96
N GLN A 111 9.38 -6.57 -4.06
CA GLN A 111 8.18 -7.40 -4.09
C GLN A 111 8.33 -8.54 -5.07
N GLU A 112 7.91 -9.73 -4.64
CA GLU A 112 7.78 -10.88 -5.51
C GLU A 112 6.30 -11.21 -5.66
N ASN A 113 5.79 -11.13 -6.89
CA ASN A 113 4.42 -11.52 -7.18
C ASN A 113 4.34 -13.03 -7.35
N LEU A 114 3.34 -13.64 -6.71
CA LEU A 114 3.19 -15.09 -6.64
C LEU A 114 1.99 -15.61 -7.45
N SER A 115 1.16 -14.69 -7.97
CA SER A 115 -0.01 -15.08 -8.75
C SER A 115 -0.26 -14.12 -9.91
#